data_c71aafb24f7dfc280b906892fb7b60cf
#
_entry.id   c71aafb24f7dfc280b906892fb7b60cf
#
_cell.length_a   1.000
_cell.length_b   1.000
_cell.length_c   1.000
_cell.angle_alpha   90.00
_cell.angle_beta   90.00
_cell.angle_gamma   90.00
#
_symmetry.space_group_name_H-M   'P 1'
#
loop_
_entity.id
_entity.type
_entity.pdbx_description
1 polymer ?
#
loop_
_entity_poly.entity_id
_entity_poly.type
_entity_poly.pdbx_seq_one_letter_code
_entity_poly.pdbx_strand_id
1 'polypeptide(L)'
;MRLDGRAKAGPLVLMIALLWHHPLAAGPVPVRFAEGSLHGFLVLSTPKEVLIASGDLLQVGRDGEIKSRLVFHFKDGSVFDETVVFTQRNVFTMQSYQLIQRGPVYPEDTEITLERASGKYHVKTRAHKDGREKVQDGTLVLPLDVYNGMVLTVVKNLSAGAGETVHMVAFTPAPKLIKLELVPAGEQKILVGGTEKTATRYVIKPMLGIWLKLFASLLGRMPPDNYAWIVAADVPAFVKFEGPLYMNGPVWRIELTSPLWPERKPPVEQHPRIK
;
A
#
# COMPACT_ATOMS: atom_id res chain seq x y z
N MET A 1 57.79 13.21 -58.46
CA MET A 1 57.95 13.11 -57.04
C MET A 1 56.55 12.83 -56.47
N ARG A 2 56.20 11.51 -56.28
CA ARG A 2 54.90 11.07 -55.81
C ARG A 2 55.01 10.82 -54.31
N LEU A 3 54.13 11.41 -53.51
CA LEU A 3 53.99 11.13 -52.12
C LEU A 3 52.64 10.38 -51.91
N ASP A 4 52.75 9.08 -51.67
CA ASP A 4 51.62 8.21 -51.25
C ASP A 4 51.39 8.38 -49.75
N GLY A 5 50.30 9.03 -49.38
CA GLY A 5 49.80 9.11 -47.99
C GLY A 5 48.74 8.04 -47.73
N ARG A 6 49.14 6.86 -47.20
CA ARG A 6 48.20 5.84 -46.68
C ARG A 6 47.76 6.21 -45.29
N ALA A 7 46.52 6.64 -45.13
CA ALA A 7 45.85 6.74 -43.84
C ALA A 7 45.51 5.34 -43.29
N LYS A 8 46.10 5.01 -42.13
CA LYS A 8 45.73 3.78 -41.38
C LYS A 8 44.48 4.06 -40.59
N ALA A 9 43.37 3.43 -40.99
CA ALA A 9 42.16 3.37 -40.16
C ALA A 9 42.38 2.37 -39.03
N GLY A 10 42.40 2.88 -37.77
CA GLY A 10 42.42 2.06 -36.58
C GLY A 10 41.01 1.54 -36.28
N PRO A 11 40.84 0.32 -35.71
CA PRO A 11 39.54 -0.20 -35.36
C PRO A 11 38.92 0.58 -34.18
N LEU A 12 37.75 1.16 -34.41
CA LEU A 12 36.93 1.76 -33.39
C LEU A 12 36.30 0.61 -32.57
N VAL A 13 36.83 0.33 -31.37
CA VAL A 13 36.28 -0.63 -30.44
C VAL A 13 35.05 0.02 -29.78
N LEU A 14 33.87 -0.35 -30.25
CA LEU A 14 32.61 0.05 -29.67
C LEU A 14 32.40 -0.74 -28.35
N MET A 15 32.72 -0.11 -27.23
CA MET A 15 32.52 -0.67 -25.89
C MET A 15 31.02 -0.60 -25.55
N ILE A 16 30.26 -1.67 -25.86
CA ILE A 16 28.88 -1.83 -25.46
C ILE A 16 28.87 -2.07 -23.96
N ALA A 17 28.56 -1.04 -23.17
CA ALA A 17 28.26 -1.17 -21.76
C ALA A 17 26.93 -1.92 -21.61
N LEU A 18 27.01 -3.24 -21.42
CA LEU A 18 25.86 -4.03 -20.98
C LEU A 18 25.47 -3.54 -19.58
N LEU A 19 24.43 -2.72 -19.51
CA LEU A 19 23.73 -2.42 -18.26
C LEU A 19 23.11 -3.73 -17.77
N TRP A 20 23.81 -4.40 -16.89
CA TRP A 20 23.31 -5.57 -16.18
C TRP A 20 22.18 -5.09 -15.27
N HIS A 21 20.96 -5.24 -15.74
CA HIS A 21 19.79 -5.16 -14.87
C HIS A 21 19.82 -6.39 -13.98
N HIS A 22 20.43 -6.25 -12.80
CA HIS A 22 20.27 -7.27 -11.77
C HIS A 22 18.78 -7.34 -11.41
N PRO A 23 18.12 -8.51 -11.54
CA PRO A 23 16.79 -8.66 -10.99
C PRO A 23 16.89 -8.38 -9.49
N LEU A 24 16.11 -7.44 -8.98
CA LEU A 24 15.98 -7.18 -7.55
C LEU A 24 15.56 -8.49 -6.89
N ALA A 25 16.45 -9.08 -6.10
CA ALA A 25 16.14 -10.27 -5.33
C ALA A 25 15.16 -9.88 -4.23
N ALA A 26 14.01 -10.55 -4.16
CA ALA A 26 13.07 -10.33 -3.07
C ALA A 26 13.75 -10.64 -1.73
N GLY A 27 13.64 -9.72 -0.76
CA GLY A 27 14.27 -9.88 0.55
C GLY A 27 13.65 -8.98 1.63
N PRO A 28 13.98 -9.24 2.90
CA PRO A 28 13.45 -8.46 4.00
C PRO A 28 14.01 -7.02 3.98
N VAL A 29 13.14 -6.03 4.12
CA VAL A 29 13.51 -4.61 4.09
C VAL A 29 14.08 -4.18 5.43
N PRO A 30 15.29 -3.55 5.45
CA PRO A 30 15.90 -3.02 6.66
C PRO A 30 15.07 -1.91 7.30
N VAL A 31 15.08 -1.83 8.63
CA VAL A 31 14.49 -0.73 9.38
C VAL A 31 15.43 0.47 9.35
N ARG A 32 15.13 1.45 8.52
CA ARG A 32 15.86 2.72 8.45
C ARG A 32 15.20 3.78 9.32
N PHE A 33 13.88 3.76 9.35
CA PHE A 33 13.03 4.64 10.15
C PHE A 33 12.06 3.79 10.93
N ALA A 34 12.31 3.69 12.23
CA ALA A 34 11.46 2.93 13.13
C ALA A 34 10.08 3.58 13.26
N GLU A 35 9.05 2.75 13.24
CA GLU A 35 7.69 3.19 13.48
C GLU A 35 7.46 3.41 14.98
N GLY A 36 6.63 4.40 15.33
CA GLY A 36 6.22 4.71 16.69
C GLY A 36 4.71 4.64 16.86
N SER A 37 4.23 5.18 17.99
CA SER A 37 2.79 5.37 18.18
C SER A 37 2.33 6.62 17.43
N LEU A 38 1.26 6.50 16.67
CA LEU A 38 0.66 7.61 15.91
C LEU A 38 -0.85 7.42 15.77
N HIS A 39 -1.54 8.53 15.55
CA HIS A 39 -2.93 8.57 15.10
C HIS A 39 -3.02 9.50 13.89
N GLY A 40 -3.37 8.97 12.73
CA GLY A 40 -3.56 9.70 11.49
C GLY A 40 -5.03 9.70 11.08
N PHE A 41 -5.54 10.87 10.66
CA PHE A 41 -6.87 10.99 10.07
C PHE A 41 -6.76 10.90 8.56
N LEU A 42 -7.64 10.13 7.94
CA LEU A 42 -7.61 9.84 6.53
C LEU A 42 -8.96 10.12 5.88
N VAL A 43 -8.89 10.47 4.61
CA VAL A 43 -10.06 10.50 3.75
C VAL A 43 -9.87 9.53 2.60
N LEU A 44 -10.98 8.92 2.18
CA LEU A 44 -11.05 8.08 1.00
C LEU A 44 -11.95 8.75 -0.03
N SER A 45 -11.43 8.97 -1.22
CA SER A 45 -12.15 9.61 -2.32
C SER A 45 -12.02 8.82 -3.62
N THR A 46 -12.91 9.10 -4.55
CA THR A 46 -12.75 8.66 -5.94
C THR A 46 -11.65 9.48 -6.63
N PRO A 47 -11.13 9.05 -7.81
CA PRO A 47 -10.21 9.87 -8.61
C PRO A 47 -10.80 11.24 -9.04
N LYS A 48 -12.14 11.38 -9.01
CA LYS A 48 -12.86 12.65 -9.26
C LYS A 48 -13.09 13.47 -7.98
N GLU A 49 -12.34 13.17 -6.90
CA GLU A 49 -12.38 13.90 -5.61
C GLU A 49 -13.72 13.82 -4.86
N VAL A 50 -14.57 12.86 -5.20
CA VAL A 50 -15.80 12.63 -4.42
C VAL A 50 -15.44 11.86 -3.16
N LEU A 51 -15.65 12.47 -1.99
CA LEU A 51 -15.43 11.86 -0.68
C LEU A 51 -16.43 10.72 -0.45
N ILE A 52 -15.93 9.50 -0.21
CA ILE A 52 -16.73 8.28 -0.01
C ILE A 52 -16.61 7.68 1.38
N ALA A 53 -15.47 7.89 2.06
CA ALA A 53 -15.29 7.42 3.45
C ALA A 53 -14.35 8.36 4.22
N SER A 54 -14.46 8.34 5.54
CA SER A 54 -13.46 8.84 6.48
C SER A 54 -12.78 7.68 7.18
N GLY A 55 -11.53 7.86 7.59
CA GLY A 55 -10.78 6.79 8.20
C GLY A 55 -9.76 7.25 9.22
N ASP A 56 -9.29 6.28 9.97
CA ASP A 56 -8.28 6.42 11.01
C ASP A 56 -7.17 5.40 10.80
N LEU A 57 -5.93 5.85 10.93
CA LEU A 57 -4.75 5.00 11.08
C LEU A 57 -4.27 5.12 12.53
N LEU A 58 -4.48 4.09 13.31
CA LEU A 58 -3.96 4.01 14.67
C LEU A 58 -2.79 3.04 14.72
N GLN A 59 -1.65 3.51 15.19
CA GLN A 59 -0.45 2.70 15.38
C GLN A 59 0.01 2.79 16.83
N VAL A 60 0.30 1.66 17.44
CA VAL A 60 0.76 1.57 18.83
C VAL A 60 2.00 0.70 18.87
N GLY A 61 3.09 1.27 19.39
CA GLY A 61 4.34 0.56 19.64
C GLY A 61 4.43 0.10 21.10
N ARG A 62 4.73 -1.18 21.29
CA ARG A 62 4.99 -1.77 22.61
C ARG A 62 5.99 -2.91 22.50
N ASP A 63 7.03 -2.88 23.36
CA ASP A 63 8.02 -3.97 23.51
C ASP A 63 8.70 -4.43 22.19
N GLY A 64 8.91 -3.47 21.27
CA GLY A 64 9.53 -3.75 19.96
C GLY A 64 8.57 -4.35 18.92
N GLU A 65 7.30 -4.43 19.25
CA GLU A 65 6.20 -4.80 18.37
C GLU A 65 5.35 -3.57 18.06
N ILE A 66 4.88 -3.48 16.83
CA ILE A 66 3.97 -2.45 16.38
C ILE A 66 2.66 -3.09 15.95
N LYS A 67 1.56 -2.60 16.50
CA LYS A 67 0.20 -2.89 16.01
C LYS A 67 -0.29 -1.68 15.24
N SER A 68 -0.56 -1.85 13.96
CA SER A 68 -1.12 -0.83 13.08
C SER A 68 -2.51 -1.25 12.64
N ARG A 69 -3.49 -0.35 12.77
CA ARG A 69 -4.88 -0.57 12.36
C ARG A 69 -5.34 0.59 11.49
N LEU A 70 -5.80 0.28 10.29
CA LEU A 70 -6.42 1.20 9.34
C LEU A 70 -7.90 0.90 9.24
N VAL A 71 -8.74 1.87 9.51
CA VAL A 71 -10.21 1.72 9.42
C VAL A 71 -10.77 2.79 8.49
N PHE A 72 -11.68 2.42 7.60
CA PHE A 72 -12.53 3.34 6.85
C PHE A 72 -14.00 3.05 7.13
N HIS A 73 -14.74 4.11 7.42
CA HIS A 73 -16.20 4.12 7.52
C HIS A 73 -16.77 4.81 6.29
N PHE A 74 -17.44 4.05 5.45
CA PHE A 74 -18.03 4.55 4.21
C PHE A 74 -19.37 5.21 4.47
N LYS A 75 -19.76 6.16 3.61
CA LYS A 75 -21.05 6.86 3.70
C LYS A 75 -22.26 5.94 3.53
N ASP A 76 -22.08 4.81 2.87
CA ASP A 76 -23.13 3.77 2.67
C ASP A 76 -23.22 2.74 3.81
N GLY A 77 -22.44 2.94 4.89
CA GLY A 77 -22.36 2.05 6.04
C GLY A 77 -21.35 0.91 5.89
N SER A 78 -20.67 0.79 4.77
CA SER A 78 -19.60 -0.19 4.61
C SER A 78 -18.42 0.12 5.52
N VAL A 79 -17.64 -0.93 5.86
CA VAL A 79 -16.45 -0.82 6.71
C VAL A 79 -15.28 -1.57 6.06
N PHE A 80 -14.12 -0.93 6.06
CA PHE A 80 -12.81 -1.54 5.84
C PHE A 80 -12.04 -1.46 7.15
N ASP A 81 -11.54 -2.58 7.65
CA ASP A 81 -10.75 -2.66 8.89
C ASP A 81 -9.59 -3.61 8.69
N GLU A 82 -8.39 -3.05 8.58
CA GLU A 82 -7.15 -3.77 8.36
C GLU A 82 -6.25 -3.62 9.58
N THR A 83 -5.82 -4.72 10.17
CA THR A 83 -4.90 -4.73 11.29
C THR A 83 -3.68 -5.57 10.92
N VAL A 84 -2.50 -5.03 11.17
CA VAL A 84 -1.24 -5.75 11.07
C VAL A 84 -0.42 -5.60 12.35
N VAL A 85 0.19 -6.70 12.77
CA VAL A 85 1.18 -6.71 13.86
C VAL A 85 2.52 -7.06 13.24
N PHE A 86 3.56 -6.30 13.56
CA PHE A 86 4.90 -6.54 13.04
C PHE A 86 5.99 -6.17 14.03
N THR A 87 7.18 -6.73 13.84
CA THR A 87 8.39 -6.34 14.55
C THR A 87 9.31 -5.54 13.65
N GLN A 88 10.12 -4.68 14.26
CA GLN A 88 11.06 -3.78 13.60
C GLN A 88 12.42 -3.78 14.31
N ARG A 89 13.10 -4.91 14.32
CA ARG A 89 14.44 -5.00 14.93
C ARG A 89 15.51 -4.52 13.93
N ASN A 90 16.05 -5.43 13.12
CA ASN A 90 16.97 -5.10 12.02
C ASN A 90 16.22 -4.95 10.68
N VAL A 91 15.18 -5.77 10.51
CA VAL A 91 14.29 -5.78 9.36
C VAL A 91 12.83 -5.77 9.83
N PHE A 92 11.95 -5.31 8.95
CA PHE A 92 10.53 -5.44 9.20
C PHE A 92 10.09 -6.89 9.04
N THR A 93 9.28 -7.36 9.97
CA THR A 93 8.73 -8.73 9.91
C THR A 93 7.29 -8.72 10.38
N MET A 94 6.36 -8.95 9.47
CA MET A 94 4.94 -9.13 9.79
C MET A 94 4.77 -10.34 10.72
N GLN A 95 4.02 -10.23 11.78
CA GLN A 95 3.69 -11.32 12.72
C GLN A 95 2.28 -11.85 12.47
N SER A 96 1.32 -10.97 12.33
CA SER A 96 -0.05 -11.32 12.00
C SER A 96 -0.70 -10.27 11.11
N TYR A 97 -1.72 -10.69 10.37
CA TYR A 97 -2.53 -9.84 9.51
C TYR A 97 -3.99 -10.20 9.65
N GLN A 98 -4.85 -9.20 9.73
CA GLN A 98 -6.29 -9.34 9.74
C GLN A 98 -6.92 -8.30 8.82
N LEU A 99 -7.93 -8.70 8.04
CA LEU A 99 -8.73 -7.82 7.21
C LEU A 99 -10.21 -8.15 7.37
N ILE A 100 -11.02 -7.12 7.56
CA ILE A 100 -12.48 -7.19 7.57
C ILE A 100 -13.01 -6.19 6.56
N GLN A 101 -13.79 -6.67 5.62
CA GLN A 101 -14.52 -5.87 4.63
C GLN A 101 -15.98 -6.24 4.70
N ARG A 102 -16.85 -5.27 4.97
CA ARG A 102 -18.30 -5.50 5.11
C ARG A 102 -19.08 -4.37 4.47
N GLY A 103 -20.24 -4.72 3.93
CA GLY A 103 -21.23 -3.77 3.42
C GLY A 103 -21.26 -3.62 1.91
N PRO A 104 -22.21 -2.82 1.41
CA PRO A 104 -22.61 -2.81 -0.01
C PRO A 104 -21.56 -2.33 -1.01
N VAL A 105 -20.51 -1.62 -0.55
CA VAL A 105 -19.41 -1.20 -1.45
C VAL A 105 -18.59 -2.39 -1.95
N TYR A 106 -18.62 -3.52 -1.24
CA TYR A 106 -17.90 -4.74 -1.60
C TYR A 106 -18.80 -5.72 -2.34
N PRO A 107 -18.25 -6.61 -3.18
CA PRO A 107 -19.03 -7.68 -3.82
C PRO A 107 -19.52 -8.74 -2.82
N GLU A 108 -18.78 -8.93 -1.73
CA GLU A 108 -19.07 -9.87 -0.64
C GLU A 108 -18.43 -9.37 0.65
N ASP A 109 -19.00 -9.73 1.81
CA ASP A 109 -18.31 -9.53 3.07
C ASP A 109 -17.12 -10.49 3.15
N THR A 110 -15.99 -10.01 3.65
CA THR A 110 -14.75 -10.77 3.71
C THR A 110 -14.09 -10.61 5.08
N GLU A 111 -13.68 -11.72 5.68
CA GLU A 111 -12.82 -11.75 6.86
C GLU A 111 -11.61 -12.62 6.56
N ILE A 112 -10.42 -12.09 6.88
CA ILE A 112 -9.14 -12.75 6.62
C ILE A 112 -8.30 -12.68 7.88
N THR A 113 -7.65 -13.78 8.25
CA THR A 113 -6.54 -13.80 9.21
C THR A 113 -5.36 -14.57 8.64
N LEU A 114 -4.16 -14.15 9.02
CA LEU A 114 -2.90 -14.81 8.66
C LEU A 114 -1.92 -14.70 9.81
N GLU A 115 -1.38 -15.82 10.27
CA GLU A 115 -0.40 -15.91 11.35
C GLU A 115 0.96 -16.39 10.82
N ARG A 116 2.01 -15.59 11.03
CA ARG A 116 3.34 -15.93 10.53
C ARG A 116 3.90 -17.19 11.17
N ALA A 117 3.81 -17.32 12.50
CA ALA A 117 4.46 -18.40 13.24
C ALA A 117 4.02 -19.79 12.79
N SER A 118 2.78 -19.96 12.41
CA SER A 118 2.20 -21.21 11.93
C SER A 118 2.00 -21.26 10.41
N GLY A 119 2.08 -20.10 9.74
CA GLY A 119 1.67 -19.94 8.35
C GLY A 119 0.18 -20.13 8.13
N LYS A 120 -0.61 -20.32 9.18
CA LYS A 120 -2.05 -20.57 9.08
C LYS A 120 -2.77 -19.33 8.58
N TYR A 121 -3.73 -19.55 7.69
CA TYR A 121 -4.67 -18.55 7.27
C TYR A 121 -6.11 -19.06 7.41
N HIS A 122 -7.02 -18.14 7.63
CA HIS A 122 -8.45 -18.33 7.56
C HIS A 122 -9.06 -17.23 6.69
N VAL A 123 -9.87 -17.62 5.73
CA VAL A 123 -10.61 -16.70 4.84
C VAL A 123 -12.07 -17.09 4.90
N LYS A 124 -12.92 -16.17 5.34
CA LYS A 124 -14.37 -16.32 5.33
C LYS A 124 -14.97 -15.24 4.42
N THR A 125 -15.79 -15.65 3.45
CA THR A 125 -16.56 -14.74 2.61
C THR A 125 -18.03 -15.03 2.69
N ARG A 126 -18.87 -13.98 2.54
CA ARG A 126 -20.32 -14.07 2.51
C ARG A 126 -20.88 -13.25 1.37
N ALA A 127 -21.44 -13.93 0.38
CA ALA A 127 -22.04 -13.28 -0.77
C ALA A 127 -23.31 -12.50 -0.39
N HIS A 128 -23.42 -11.24 -0.84
CA HIS A 128 -24.59 -10.40 -0.54
C HIS A 128 -25.86 -10.89 -1.24
N LYS A 129 -25.72 -11.49 -2.43
CA LYS A 129 -26.85 -11.90 -3.27
C LYS A 129 -27.73 -12.99 -2.64
N ASP A 130 -27.12 -13.98 -2.01
CA ASP A 130 -27.78 -15.20 -1.52
C ASP A 130 -27.39 -15.58 -0.08
N GLY A 131 -26.54 -14.77 0.56
CA GLY A 131 -26.04 -15.01 1.91
C GLY A 131 -25.12 -16.22 2.04
N ARG A 132 -24.68 -16.83 0.92
CA ARG A 132 -23.84 -18.02 0.95
C ARG A 132 -22.48 -17.70 1.55
N GLU A 133 -22.10 -18.47 2.55
CA GLU A 133 -20.79 -18.39 3.18
C GLU A 133 -19.83 -19.39 2.53
N LYS A 134 -18.57 -18.99 2.40
CA LYS A 134 -17.45 -19.82 1.98
C LYS A 134 -16.30 -19.62 2.94
N VAL A 135 -15.73 -20.71 3.42
CA VAL A 135 -14.59 -20.71 4.33
C VAL A 135 -13.43 -21.45 3.65
N GLN A 136 -12.24 -20.89 3.78
CA GLN A 136 -10.99 -21.51 3.34
C GLN A 136 -9.96 -21.41 4.46
N ASP A 137 -9.52 -22.55 4.93
CA ASP A 137 -8.42 -22.68 5.88
C ASP A 137 -7.23 -23.35 5.20
N GLY A 138 -6.04 -23.01 5.65
CA GLY A 138 -4.84 -23.64 5.13
C GLY A 138 -3.57 -23.09 5.76
N THR A 139 -2.44 -23.46 5.16
CA THR A 139 -1.11 -23.06 5.63
C THR A 139 -0.25 -22.67 4.44
N LEU A 140 0.52 -21.59 4.61
CA LEU A 140 1.50 -21.09 3.65
C LEU A 140 2.88 -21.03 4.29
N VAL A 141 3.91 -21.34 3.52
CA VAL A 141 5.29 -21.02 3.89
C VAL A 141 5.53 -19.54 3.60
N LEU A 142 5.74 -18.74 4.65
CA LEU A 142 5.86 -17.30 4.54
C LEU A 142 7.34 -16.88 4.60
N PRO A 143 7.94 -16.37 3.50
CA PRO A 143 9.25 -15.73 3.55
C PRO A 143 9.24 -14.48 4.45
N LEU A 144 10.42 -14.03 4.91
CA LEU A 144 10.52 -12.92 5.86
C LEU A 144 9.99 -11.59 5.31
N ASP A 145 9.97 -11.43 4.02
CA ASP A 145 9.56 -10.24 3.28
C ASP A 145 8.08 -10.25 2.83
N VAL A 146 7.22 -10.96 3.57
CA VAL A 146 5.77 -10.88 3.38
C VAL A 146 5.21 -9.69 4.17
N TYR A 147 4.54 -8.76 3.47
CA TYR A 147 4.16 -7.45 4.00
C TYR A 147 2.70 -7.05 3.77
N ASN A 148 1.75 -7.99 3.99
CA ASN A 148 0.33 -7.62 4.01
C ASN A 148 0.07 -6.53 5.06
N GLY A 149 -0.65 -5.47 4.68
CA GLY A 149 -0.95 -4.33 5.56
C GLY A 149 0.26 -3.43 5.90
N MET A 150 1.46 -3.72 5.35
CA MET A 150 2.69 -3.01 5.68
C MET A 150 3.38 -2.36 4.48
N VAL A 151 2.85 -2.48 3.28
CA VAL A 151 3.55 -2.04 2.07
C VAL A 151 3.95 -0.55 2.15
N LEU A 152 3.11 0.31 2.72
CA LEU A 152 3.42 1.74 2.89
C LEU A 152 4.54 1.98 3.92
N THR A 153 4.58 1.20 5.01
CA THR A 153 5.68 1.23 5.99
C THR A 153 7.00 0.82 5.32
N VAL A 154 6.96 -0.23 4.50
CA VAL A 154 8.12 -0.72 3.75
C VAL A 154 8.61 0.33 2.76
N VAL A 155 7.71 0.92 1.95
CA VAL A 155 8.07 1.96 0.96
C VAL A 155 8.74 3.17 1.61
N LYS A 156 8.32 3.60 2.81
CA LYS A 156 8.98 4.68 3.57
C LYS A 156 10.43 4.34 3.94
N ASN A 157 10.76 3.07 4.03
CA ASN A 157 12.06 2.57 4.46
C ASN A 157 13.00 2.19 3.30
N LEU A 158 12.58 2.32 2.06
CA LEU A 158 13.44 2.09 0.90
C LEU A 158 14.53 3.16 0.81
N SER A 159 15.68 2.78 0.27
CA SER A 159 16.73 3.75 -0.06
C SER A 159 16.23 4.73 -1.12
N ALA A 160 16.66 5.99 -1.03
CA ALA A 160 16.26 7.00 -1.99
C ALA A 160 16.59 6.54 -3.43
N GLY A 161 15.59 6.57 -4.30
CA GLY A 161 15.73 6.15 -5.71
C GLY A 161 15.91 4.64 -5.94
N ALA A 162 15.90 3.81 -4.89
CA ALA A 162 15.96 2.36 -5.02
C ALA A 162 14.57 1.75 -5.18
N GLY A 163 14.44 0.77 -6.07
CA GLY A 163 13.32 -0.15 -6.08
C GLY A 163 13.59 -1.38 -5.22
N GLU A 164 12.54 -2.11 -4.88
CA GLU A 164 12.62 -3.35 -4.12
C GLU A 164 11.56 -4.34 -4.60
N THR A 165 11.83 -5.63 -4.45
CA THR A 165 10.84 -6.68 -4.65
C THR A 165 10.53 -7.34 -3.33
N VAL A 166 9.27 -7.41 -2.97
CA VAL A 166 8.79 -8.00 -1.72
C VAL A 166 7.64 -8.97 -2.02
N HIS A 167 7.18 -9.70 -1.00
CA HIS A 167 6.04 -10.60 -1.12
C HIS A 167 4.80 -10.07 -0.39
N MET A 168 3.64 -10.49 -0.87
CA MET A 168 2.38 -10.44 -0.14
C MET A 168 1.58 -11.71 -0.39
N VAL A 169 0.64 -12.03 0.49
CA VAL A 169 -0.37 -13.05 0.25
C VAL A 169 -1.56 -12.41 -0.43
N ALA A 170 -1.89 -12.87 -1.62
CA ALA A 170 -3.17 -12.59 -2.28
C ALA A 170 -4.16 -13.68 -1.88
N PHE A 171 -5.34 -13.29 -1.38
CA PHE A 171 -6.31 -14.22 -0.78
C PHE A 171 -7.40 -14.70 -1.74
N THR A 172 -7.43 -14.22 -2.96
CA THR A 172 -8.44 -14.60 -3.97
C THR A 172 -7.79 -15.05 -5.28
N PRO A 173 -8.33 -16.06 -5.97
CA PRO A 173 -9.42 -16.96 -5.57
C PRO A 173 -9.01 -17.96 -4.50
N ALA A 174 -7.71 -18.24 -4.35
CA ALA A 174 -7.13 -19.06 -3.29
C ALA A 174 -5.86 -18.38 -2.77
N PRO A 175 -5.61 -18.41 -1.45
CA PRO A 175 -4.45 -17.76 -0.85
C PRO A 175 -3.14 -18.26 -1.44
N LYS A 176 -2.28 -17.33 -1.86
CA LYS A 176 -0.96 -17.60 -2.41
C LYS A 176 -0.03 -16.41 -2.31
N LEU A 177 1.26 -16.70 -2.28
CA LEU A 177 2.30 -15.68 -2.37
C LEU A 177 2.36 -15.08 -3.77
N ILE A 178 2.41 -13.76 -3.84
CA ILE A 178 2.74 -12.99 -5.03
C ILE A 178 3.89 -12.03 -4.72
N LYS A 179 4.65 -11.67 -5.75
CA LYS A 179 5.67 -10.62 -5.65
C LYS A 179 5.07 -9.27 -5.95
N LEU A 180 5.54 -8.26 -5.23
CA LEU A 180 5.29 -6.85 -5.50
C LEU A 180 6.61 -6.18 -5.88
N GLU A 181 6.64 -5.49 -6.99
CA GLU A 181 7.70 -4.55 -7.34
C GLU A 181 7.36 -3.17 -6.80
N LEU A 182 8.23 -2.60 -6.00
CA LEU A 182 8.13 -1.26 -5.43
C LEU A 182 9.13 -0.37 -6.19
N VAL A 183 8.65 0.44 -7.13
CA VAL A 183 9.51 1.18 -8.06
C VAL A 183 9.34 2.68 -7.87
N PRO A 184 10.43 3.45 -7.57
CA PRO A 184 10.34 4.90 -7.55
C PRO A 184 10.06 5.42 -8.98
N ALA A 185 9.10 6.34 -9.10
CA ALA A 185 8.62 6.88 -10.38
C ALA A 185 8.70 8.41 -10.43
N GLY A 186 9.76 8.96 -9.84
CA GLY A 186 10.04 10.38 -9.84
C GLY A 186 9.38 11.13 -8.68
N GLU A 187 9.67 12.43 -8.61
CA GLU A 187 9.20 13.35 -7.59
C GLU A 187 8.02 14.16 -8.11
N GLN A 188 7.10 14.49 -7.24
CA GLN A 188 5.94 15.33 -7.53
C GLN A 188 5.69 16.31 -6.38
N LYS A 189 5.26 17.51 -6.74
CA LYS A 189 4.75 18.47 -5.77
C LYS A 189 3.32 18.13 -5.41
N ILE A 190 3.03 18.08 -4.13
CA ILE A 190 1.71 17.76 -3.58
C ILE A 190 1.38 18.73 -2.45
N LEU A 191 0.11 18.96 -2.20
CA LEU A 191 -0.37 19.74 -1.06
C LEU A 191 -0.63 18.83 0.13
N VAL A 192 -0.01 19.13 1.26
CA VAL A 192 -0.24 18.45 2.55
C VAL A 192 -0.62 19.51 3.58
N GLY A 193 -1.86 19.48 4.05
CA GLY A 193 -2.36 20.50 4.97
C GLY A 193 -2.23 21.93 4.46
N GLY A 194 -2.44 22.15 3.14
CA GLY A 194 -2.31 23.46 2.48
C GLY A 194 -0.86 23.89 2.18
N THR A 195 0.15 23.09 2.55
CA THR A 195 1.56 23.38 2.27
C THR A 195 2.08 22.50 1.13
N GLU A 196 2.75 23.11 0.14
CA GLU A 196 3.41 22.37 -0.94
C GLU A 196 4.61 21.58 -0.38
N LYS A 197 4.66 20.31 -0.67
CA LYS A 197 5.75 19.39 -0.33
C LYS A 197 6.17 18.61 -1.57
N THR A 198 7.45 18.24 -1.64
CA THR A 198 7.94 17.30 -2.64
C THR A 198 7.80 15.89 -2.11
N ALA A 199 7.15 15.01 -2.87
CA ALA A 199 6.98 13.61 -2.54
C ALA A 199 7.52 12.73 -3.66
N THR A 200 8.21 11.65 -3.30
CA THR A 200 8.56 10.59 -4.24
C THR A 200 7.32 9.73 -4.48
N ARG A 201 6.94 9.59 -5.74
CA ARG A 201 5.90 8.65 -6.14
C ARG A 201 6.51 7.27 -6.33
N TYR A 202 5.95 6.28 -5.69
CA TYR A 202 6.27 4.86 -5.93
C TYR A 202 5.14 4.18 -6.69
N VAL A 203 5.51 3.31 -7.63
CA VAL A 203 4.59 2.38 -8.29
C VAL A 203 4.72 1.04 -7.59
N ILE A 204 3.59 0.49 -7.15
CA ILE A 204 3.50 -0.80 -6.50
C ILE A 204 2.85 -1.76 -7.51
N LYS A 205 3.67 -2.61 -8.14
CA LYS A 205 3.25 -3.50 -9.23
C LYS A 205 3.15 -4.95 -8.74
N PRO A 206 1.96 -5.56 -8.77
CA PRO A 206 1.85 -6.99 -8.58
C PRO A 206 2.52 -7.74 -9.75
N MET A 207 3.52 -8.58 -9.45
CA MET A 207 4.16 -9.43 -10.45
C MET A 207 3.34 -10.72 -10.60
N LEU A 208 2.44 -10.72 -11.54
CA LEU A 208 1.45 -11.79 -11.68
C LEU A 208 1.95 -13.01 -12.48
N GLY A 209 3.12 -12.97 -13.12
CA GLY A 209 3.72 -14.08 -13.84
C GLY A 209 2.73 -14.85 -14.73
N ILE A 210 2.77 -16.19 -14.64
CA ILE A 210 1.80 -17.09 -15.29
C ILE A 210 0.35 -16.79 -14.88
N TRP A 211 0.14 -16.24 -13.70
CA TRP A 211 -1.15 -15.84 -13.15
C TRP A 211 -1.83 -14.70 -13.93
N LEU A 212 -1.05 -13.89 -14.64
CA LEU A 212 -1.59 -12.86 -15.50
C LEU A 212 -2.58 -13.43 -16.52
N LYS A 213 -2.27 -14.59 -17.08
CA LYS A 213 -3.17 -15.30 -18.01
C LYS A 213 -4.45 -15.77 -17.31
N LEU A 214 -4.34 -16.25 -16.06
CA LEU A 214 -5.49 -16.68 -15.28
C LEU A 214 -6.36 -15.50 -14.84
N PHE A 215 -5.76 -14.41 -14.38
CA PHE A 215 -6.48 -13.20 -13.99
C PHE A 215 -7.12 -12.50 -15.19
N ALA A 216 -6.41 -12.38 -16.30
CA ALA A 216 -6.95 -11.80 -17.52
C ALA A 216 -8.14 -12.62 -18.06
N SER A 217 -8.10 -13.96 -17.96
CA SER A 217 -9.19 -14.81 -18.40
C SER A 217 -10.41 -14.80 -17.45
N LEU A 218 -10.20 -14.65 -16.14
CA LEU A 218 -11.28 -14.59 -15.14
C LEU A 218 -11.93 -13.22 -15.03
N LEU A 219 -11.21 -12.15 -15.29
CA LEU A 219 -11.60 -10.79 -14.94
C LEU A 219 -11.66 -9.83 -16.12
N GLY A 220 -11.18 -10.24 -17.29
CA GLY A 220 -11.17 -9.41 -18.49
C GLY A 220 -10.41 -8.08 -18.35
N ARG A 221 -9.68 -7.86 -17.22
CA ARG A 221 -8.94 -6.63 -16.95
C ARG A 221 -7.66 -6.93 -16.18
N MET A 222 -6.59 -6.21 -16.51
CA MET A 222 -5.38 -6.15 -15.73
C MET A 222 -5.65 -5.40 -14.41
N PRO A 223 -5.15 -5.89 -13.24
CA PRO A 223 -5.18 -5.09 -12.04
C PRO A 223 -4.43 -3.77 -12.32
N PRO A 224 -5.00 -2.62 -11.89
CA PRO A 224 -4.30 -1.34 -12.03
C PRO A 224 -3.04 -1.34 -11.17
N ASP A 225 -2.03 -0.58 -11.61
CA ASP A 225 -0.90 -0.24 -10.74
C ASP A 225 -1.41 0.56 -9.53
N ASN A 226 -0.80 0.33 -8.38
CA ASN A 226 -1.04 1.12 -7.19
C ASN A 226 0.08 2.17 -7.05
N TYR A 227 -0.25 3.30 -6.48
CA TYR A 227 0.69 4.40 -6.30
C TYR A 227 0.72 4.85 -4.85
N ALA A 228 1.92 5.13 -4.34
CA ALA A 228 2.12 5.73 -3.02
C ALA A 228 3.00 6.96 -3.13
N TRP A 229 2.69 8.00 -2.36
CA TRP A 229 3.51 9.23 -2.29
C TRP A 229 4.08 9.35 -0.89
N ILE A 230 5.40 9.42 -0.84
CA ILE A 230 6.18 9.54 0.38
C ILE A 230 6.91 10.88 0.36
N VAL A 231 6.61 11.75 1.30
CA VAL A 231 7.36 13.00 1.49
C VAL A 231 8.70 12.66 2.12
N ALA A 232 9.78 13.12 1.50
CA ALA A 232 11.12 13.04 2.07
C ALA A 232 11.24 14.11 3.19
N ALA A 233 11.60 13.67 4.38
CA ALA A 233 11.89 14.47 5.54
C ALA A 233 12.92 13.71 6.39
N ASP A 234 13.31 14.26 7.55
CA ASP A 234 14.16 13.53 8.51
C ASP A 234 13.57 12.16 8.84
N VAL A 235 12.23 12.09 8.96
CA VAL A 235 11.45 10.85 8.98
C VAL A 235 10.47 10.90 7.81
N PRO A 236 10.59 10.00 6.81
CA PRO A 236 9.68 9.96 5.67
C PRO A 236 8.24 9.72 6.08
N ALA A 237 7.31 10.44 5.45
CA ALA A 237 5.89 10.35 5.76
C ALA A 237 5.08 9.91 4.55
N PHE A 238 4.18 8.93 4.76
CA PHE A 238 3.11 8.63 3.82
C PHE A 238 2.12 9.79 3.78
N VAL A 239 1.68 10.18 2.59
CA VAL A 239 0.73 11.28 2.43
C VAL A 239 -0.42 10.96 1.49
N LYS A 240 -0.21 10.07 0.53
CA LYS A 240 -1.23 9.72 -0.46
C LYS A 240 -1.01 8.30 -0.99
N PHE A 241 -2.11 7.61 -1.24
CA PHE A 241 -2.14 6.33 -1.96
C PHE A 241 -3.27 6.34 -3.00
N GLU A 242 -3.02 5.74 -4.14
CA GLU A 242 -4.06 5.48 -5.16
C GLU A 242 -4.01 4.01 -5.55
N GLY A 243 -5.14 3.34 -5.43
CA GLY A 243 -5.29 1.92 -5.76
C GLY A 243 -6.61 1.34 -5.26
N PRO A 244 -6.92 0.10 -5.63
CA PRO A 244 -8.08 -0.61 -5.10
C PRO A 244 -7.81 -1.11 -3.67
N LEU A 245 -8.84 -1.10 -2.82
CA LEU A 245 -8.79 -1.70 -1.48
C LEU A 245 -9.23 -3.17 -1.46
N TYR A 246 -9.74 -3.68 -2.57
CA TYR A 246 -10.09 -5.09 -2.75
C TYR A 246 -9.88 -5.51 -4.20
N MET A 247 -9.80 -6.80 -4.43
CA MET A 247 -9.54 -7.33 -5.77
C MET A 247 -10.65 -6.92 -6.74
N ASN A 248 -10.28 -6.35 -7.88
CA ASN A 248 -11.17 -5.78 -8.90
C ASN A 248 -12.00 -4.60 -8.42
N GLY A 249 -11.69 -4.05 -7.26
CA GLY A 249 -12.29 -2.82 -6.78
C GLY A 249 -11.93 -1.62 -7.67
N PRO A 250 -12.68 -0.53 -7.54
CA PRO A 250 -12.31 0.72 -8.19
C PRO A 250 -11.02 1.28 -7.60
N VAL A 251 -10.31 2.06 -8.38
CA VAL A 251 -9.21 2.87 -7.86
C VAL A 251 -9.78 3.94 -6.97
N TRP A 252 -9.30 4.00 -5.75
CA TRP A 252 -9.61 5.03 -4.77
C TRP A 252 -8.33 5.76 -4.36
N ARG A 253 -8.53 6.95 -3.80
CA ARG A 253 -7.47 7.79 -3.28
C ARG A 253 -7.58 7.89 -1.78
N ILE A 254 -6.52 7.53 -1.05
CA ILE A 254 -6.37 7.73 0.39
C ILE A 254 -5.43 8.91 0.59
N GLU A 255 -5.84 9.87 1.41
CA GLU A 255 -5.02 11.04 1.74
C GLU A 255 -5.07 11.32 3.25
N LEU A 256 -3.94 11.78 3.80
CA LEU A 256 -3.91 12.33 5.15
C LEU A 256 -4.71 13.63 5.17
N THR A 257 -5.47 13.81 6.23
CA THR A 257 -6.26 15.02 6.46
C THR A 257 -6.09 15.51 7.89
N SER A 258 -6.44 16.77 8.13
CA SER A 258 -6.60 17.28 9.48
C SER A 258 -7.96 16.88 10.04
N PRO A 259 -8.08 16.63 11.35
CA PRO A 259 -9.37 16.36 11.96
C PRO A 259 -10.31 17.57 11.76
N LEU A 260 -11.50 17.30 11.22
CA LEU A 260 -12.55 18.31 11.12
C LEU A 260 -13.30 18.35 12.45
N TRP A 261 -12.98 19.33 13.28
CA TRP A 261 -13.74 19.59 14.49
C TRP A 261 -15.03 20.33 14.11
N PRO A 262 -16.21 19.90 14.59
CA PRO A 262 -17.42 20.67 14.38
C PRO A 262 -17.23 22.07 14.99
N GLU A 263 -17.51 23.11 14.20
CA GLU A 263 -17.49 24.48 14.73
C GLU A 263 -18.38 24.54 15.96
N ARG A 264 -17.83 24.98 17.09
CA ARG A 264 -18.65 25.29 18.26
C ARG A 264 -19.58 26.40 17.84
N LYS A 265 -20.88 26.12 17.70
CA LYS A 265 -21.87 27.19 17.61
C LYS A 265 -21.67 28.09 18.81
N PRO A 266 -21.49 29.41 18.59
CA PRO A 266 -21.40 30.33 19.70
C PRO A 266 -22.62 30.16 20.61
N PRO A 267 -22.49 30.29 21.93
CA PRO A 267 -23.61 30.22 22.84
C PRO A 267 -24.72 31.16 22.36
N VAL A 268 -25.94 30.67 22.23
CA VAL A 268 -27.09 31.52 21.92
C VAL A 268 -27.21 32.53 23.07
N GLU A 269 -26.89 33.79 22.76
CA GLU A 269 -27.02 34.90 23.73
C GLU A 269 -28.50 34.99 24.10
N GLN A 270 -28.83 34.50 25.29
CA GLN A 270 -30.17 34.66 25.85
C GLN A 270 -30.34 36.12 26.22
N HIS A 271 -30.97 36.89 25.37
CA HIS A 271 -31.39 38.23 25.74
C HIS A 271 -32.32 38.17 26.97
N PRO A 272 -31.99 38.86 28.06
CA PRO A 272 -32.89 38.91 29.20
C PRO A 272 -34.21 39.56 28.76
N ARG A 273 -35.33 38.84 28.97
CA ARG A 273 -36.65 39.42 28.80
C ARG A 273 -36.81 40.58 29.81
N ILE A 274 -36.76 41.77 29.31
CA ILE A 274 -37.16 42.96 30.10
C ILE A 274 -38.67 42.81 30.38
N LYS A 275 -39.02 42.79 31.67
CA LYS A 275 -40.41 42.85 32.14
C LYS A 275 -40.87 44.30 32.16
#